data_0458cc086815052d20e3aafbba8c6401
#
_entry.id   0458cc086815052d20e3aafbba8c6401
#
_cell.length_a   1.000
_cell.length_b   1.000
_cell.length_c   1.000
_cell.angle_alpha   90.00
_cell.angle_beta   90.00
_cell.angle_gamma   90.00
#
_symmetry.space_group_name_H-M   'P 1'
#
loop_
_entity.id
_entity.type
_entity.pdbx_description
1 polymer ?
#
loop_
_entity_poly.entity_id
_entity_poly.type
_entity_poly.pdbx_seq_one_letter_code
_entity_poly.pdbx_strand_id
1 'polypeptide(L)'
;MEPRSRAIISQMPNVEWIRKLCLSLPDAMENIQWDEDLCFKVRGKLFTIVDLSQGNLAPICFKCTPEKFDELLEIEGISPAPYVGRYKWVLLANSNALPSSELEALIRQSYDLVVAKVPKKKAARQKTPPRRRAR
;
A
#
# COMPACT_ATOMS: atom_id res chain seq x y z
N MET A 1 -19.10 -9.58 25.50
CA MET A 1 -18.72 -9.67 25.36
C MET A 1 -17.68 -9.26 24.87
N GLU A 2 -17.08 -9.10 25.09
CA GLU A 2 -16.03 -8.83 24.63
C GLU A 2 -15.78 -9.08 23.28
N PRO A 3 -16.39 -9.91 22.63
CA PRO A 3 -16.17 -10.10 21.24
C PRO A 3 -16.41 -8.85 20.45
N ARG A 4 -17.40 -8.08 20.81
CA ARG A 4 -17.67 -6.90 20.08
C ARG A 4 -16.59 -5.88 20.23
N SER A 5 -16.05 -5.69 21.40
CA SER A 5 -14.98 -4.79 21.60
C SER A 5 -13.77 -5.23 20.84
N ARG A 6 -13.50 -6.50 20.86
CA ARG A 6 -12.38 -7.00 20.18
C ARG A 6 -12.51 -6.82 18.70
N ALA A 7 -13.70 -6.99 18.15
CA ALA A 7 -13.91 -6.81 16.74
C ALA A 7 -13.68 -5.36 16.34
N ILE A 8 -14.10 -4.42 17.14
CA ILE A 8 -13.86 -3.03 16.84
C ILE A 8 -12.37 -2.71 16.82
N ILE A 9 -11.65 -3.19 17.81
CA ILE A 9 -10.22 -2.96 17.84
C ILE A 9 -9.53 -3.59 16.66
N SER A 10 -9.92 -4.79 16.30
CA SER A 10 -9.25 -5.47 15.21
C SER A 10 -9.59 -4.85 13.88
N GLN A 11 -10.61 -3.99 13.81
CA GLN A 11 -10.94 -3.32 12.58
C GLN A 11 -10.21 -2.00 12.41
N MET A 12 -9.48 -1.55 13.42
CA MET A 12 -8.72 -0.33 13.27
C MET A 12 -7.55 -0.60 12.33
N PRO A 13 -7.28 0.32 11.40
CA PRO A 13 -6.24 0.07 10.41
C PRO A 13 -4.85 0.34 10.96
N ASN A 14 -4.46 -0.43 11.97
CA ASN A 14 -3.12 -0.32 12.50
C ASN A 14 -2.16 -1.11 11.62
N VAL A 15 -0.89 -1.11 11.97
CA VAL A 15 0.13 -1.75 11.15
C VAL A 15 -0.18 -3.22 10.91
N GLU A 16 -0.62 -3.92 11.96
CA GLU A 16 -0.90 -5.35 11.79
C GLU A 16 -2.08 -5.59 10.85
N TRP A 17 -3.11 -4.74 10.94
CA TRP A 17 -4.26 -4.84 10.04
C TRP A 17 -3.80 -4.65 8.59
N ILE A 18 -2.94 -3.65 8.36
CA ILE A 18 -2.44 -3.38 7.02
C ILE A 18 -1.61 -4.55 6.51
N ARG A 19 -0.75 -5.11 7.37
CA ARG A 19 0.06 -6.24 6.98
C ARG A 19 -0.79 -7.42 6.57
N LYS A 20 -1.81 -7.72 7.35
CA LYS A 20 -2.67 -8.85 7.03
C LYS A 20 -3.37 -8.63 5.70
N LEU A 21 -3.87 -7.43 5.47
CA LEU A 21 -4.54 -7.14 4.22
C LEU A 21 -3.58 -7.27 3.03
N CYS A 22 -2.45 -6.60 3.10
CA CYS A 22 -1.51 -6.59 1.99
C CYS A 22 -0.99 -7.99 1.68
N LEU A 23 -0.65 -8.74 2.72
CA LEU A 23 -0.07 -10.07 2.50
C LEU A 23 -1.11 -11.09 2.06
N SER A 24 -2.40 -10.76 2.18
CA SER A 24 -3.44 -11.64 1.70
C SER A 24 -3.61 -11.53 0.18
N LEU A 25 -3.03 -10.52 -0.44
CA LEU A 25 -3.17 -10.33 -1.88
C LEU A 25 -2.18 -11.21 -2.63
N PRO A 26 -2.58 -11.75 -3.78
CA PRO A 26 -1.73 -12.72 -4.49
C PRO A 26 -0.35 -12.18 -4.83
N ASP A 27 0.67 -12.98 -4.55
CA ASP A 27 2.07 -12.65 -4.87
C ASP A 27 2.62 -11.45 -4.11
N ALA A 28 1.92 -10.99 -3.08
CA ALA A 28 2.39 -9.85 -2.31
C ALA A 28 3.50 -10.26 -1.36
N MET A 29 4.49 -9.41 -1.20
CA MET A 29 5.60 -9.65 -0.31
C MET A 29 5.92 -8.38 0.44
N GLU A 30 6.57 -8.51 1.58
CA GLU A 30 6.94 -7.34 2.37
C GLU A 30 8.43 -7.34 2.62
N ASN A 31 8.99 -6.16 2.82
CA ASN A 31 10.36 -6.03 3.29
C ASN A 31 10.53 -4.63 3.88
N ILE A 32 11.55 -4.47 4.71
CA ILE A 32 11.83 -3.18 5.33
C ILE A 32 12.90 -2.49 4.50
N GLN A 33 12.66 -1.23 4.14
CA GLN A 33 13.63 -0.44 3.40
C GLN A 33 13.83 0.88 4.11
N TRP A 34 14.94 1.53 3.84
CA TRP A 34 15.23 2.85 4.40
C TRP A 34 15.01 2.89 5.91
N ASP A 35 15.50 1.83 6.57
CA ASP A 35 15.45 1.68 8.02
C ASP A 35 14.09 1.36 8.59
N GLU A 36 13.07 2.14 8.33
CA GLU A 36 11.79 1.93 8.99
C GLU A 36 10.59 1.98 8.07
N ASP A 37 10.79 1.83 6.77
CA ASP A 37 9.66 1.80 5.86
C ASP A 37 9.31 0.36 5.53
N LEU A 38 8.13 -0.06 5.94
CA LEU A 38 7.63 -1.38 5.62
C LEU A 38 6.98 -1.31 4.25
N CYS A 39 7.60 -1.98 3.29
CA CYS A 39 7.20 -1.90 1.90
C CYS A 39 6.51 -3.16 1.45
N PHE A 40 5.37 -3.01 0.78
CA PHE A 40 4.64 -4.15 0.23
C PHE A 40 4.74 -4.09 -1.29
N LYS A 41 5.16 -5.19 -1.87
CA LYS A 41 5.41 -5.28 -3.30
C LYS A 41 4.66 -6.43 -3.91
N VAL A 42 4.34 -6.30 -5.19
CA VAL A 42 3.82 -7.40 -5.96
C VAL A 42 4.67 -7.50 -7.20
N ARG A 43 5.29 -8.66 -7.37
CA ARG A 43 6.18 -8.91 -8.52
C ARG A 43 7.25 -7.84 -8.64
N GLY A 44 7.79 -7.44 -7.49
CA GLY A 44 8.89 -6.48 -7.45
C GLY A 44 8.52 -5.02 -7.48
N LYS A 45 7.22 -4.71 -7.57
CA LYS A 45 6.79 -3.31 -7.62
C LYS A 45 6.04 -2.93 -6.36
N LEU A 46 6.35 -1.76 -5.83
CA LEU A 46 5.69 -1.26 -4.63
C LEU A 46 4.23 -0.94 -4.88
N PHE A 47 3.37 -1.28 -3.93
CA PHE A 47 1.98 -0.83 -3.98
C PHE A 47 1.53 -0.18 -2.66
N THR A 48 2.27 -0.37 -1.58
CA THR A 48 1.93 0.25 -0.29
C THR A 48 3.20 0.40 0.52
N ILE A 49 3.34 1.51 1.24
CA ILE A 49 4.47 1.76 2.14
C ILE A 49 3.92 2.27 3.46
N VAL A 50 4.42 1.71 4.57
CA VAL A 50 4.01 2.10 5.91
C VAL A 50 5.23 2.57 6.67
N ASP A 51 5.15 3.75 7.30
CA ASP A 51 6.26 4.30 8.07
C ASP A 51 6.19 3.78 9.51
N LEU A 52 7.04 2.82 9.83
CA LEU A 52 6.98 2.18 11.14
C LEU A 52 7.48 3.05 12.29
N SER A 53 8.12 4.17 11.99
CA SER A 53 8.64 5.02 13.05
C SER A 53 7.58 5.76 13.82
N GLN A 54 6.32 5.74 13.33
CA GLN A 54 5.25 6.54 13.91
C GLN A 54 4.24 5.76 14.74
N GLY A 55 4.51 4.52 15.04
CA GLY A 55 3.61 3.74 15.90
C GLY A 55 2.56 2.98 15.11
N ASN A 56 1.54 2.50 15.82
CA ASN A 56 0.56 1.59 15.24
C ASN A 56 -0.38 2.19 14.20
N LEU A 57 -0.69 3.47 14.31
CA LEU A 57 -1.51 4.12 13.30
C LEU A 57 -0.60 4.91 12.38
N ALA A 58 0.33 4.24 11.81
CA ALA A 58 1.43 4.82 11.06
C ALA A 58 0.99 5.51 9.78
N PRO A 59 1.76 6.49 9.32
CA PRO A 59 1.51 7.04 7.99
C PRO A 59 1.61 5.96 6.94
N ILE A 60 0.79 6.07 5.91
CA ILE A 60 0.74 5.07 4.86
C ILE A 60 0.61 5.74 3.50
N CYS A 61 1.31 5.21 2.52
CA CYS A 61 1.28 5.71 1.15
C CYS A 61 0.81 4.61 0.22
N PHE A 62 0.05 4.98 -0.80
CA PHE A 62 -0.36 4.03 -1.84
C PHE A 62 -0.74 4.78 -3.10
N LYS A 63 -0.86 4.06 -4.20
CA LYS A 63 -1.13 4.64 -5.50
C LYS A 63 -2.63 4.71 -5.74
N CYS A 64 -3.09 5.76 -6.42
CA CYS A 64 -4.49 5.95 -6.72
C CYS A 64 -4.70 6.19 -8.20
N THR A 65 -5.96 6.11 -8.65
CA THR A 65 -6.31 6.62 -9.96
C THR A 65 -6.25 8.14 -9.89
N PRO A 66 -6.14 8.83 -11.03
CA PRO A 66 -6.09 10.29 -10.99
C PRO A 66 -7.31 10.90 -10.35
N GLU A 67 -8.49 10.34 -10.60
CA GLU A 67 -9.72 10.87 -10.01
C GLU A 67 -9.73 10.71 -8.50
N LYS A 68 -9.34 9.52 -8.03
CA LYS A 68 -9.33 9.27 -6.60
C LYS A 68 -8.25 10.11 -5.91
N PHE A 69 -7.13 10.31 -6.58
CA PHE A 69 -6.05 11.16 -6.05
C PHE A 69 -6.60 12.55 -5.75
N ASP A 70 -7.29 13.15 -6.72
CA ASP A 70 -7.84 14.48 -6.53
C ASP A 70 -8.87 14.52 -5.42
N GLU A 71 -9.74 13.53 -5.35
CA GLU A 71 -10.74 13.45 -4.29
C GLU A 71 -10.11 13.37 -2.91
N LEU A 72 -9.12 12.53 -2.77
CA LEU A 72 -8.51 12.29 -1.47
C LEU A 72 -7.75 13.51 -0.95
N LEU A 73 -7.18 14.30 -1.85
CA LEU A 73 -6.44 15.47 -1.41
C LEU A 73 -7.33 16.54 -0.77
N GLU A 74 -8.64 16.39 -0.90
CA GLU A 74 -9.56 17.30 -0.23
C GLU A 74 -9.75 16.93 1.24
N ILE A 75 -9.27 15.79 1.67
CA ILE A 75 -9.48 15.31 3.02
C ILE A 75 -8.31 15.73 3.88
N GLU A 76 -8.61 16.26 5.06
CA GLU A 76 -7.56 16.65 5.98
C GLU A 76 -6.73 15.44 6.36
N GLY A 77 -5.42 15.60 6.41
CA GLY A 77 -4.54 14.49 6.75
C GLY A 77 -4.06 13.69 5.55
N ILE A 78 -4.51 14.05 4.34
CA ILE A 78 -4.07 13.36 3.14
C ILE A 78 -3.40 14.35 2.21
N SER A 79 -2.22 14.01 1.72
CA SER A 79 -1.45 14.89 0.85
C SER A 79 -0.75 14.06 -0.22
N PRO A 80 -0.18 14.71 -1.24
CA PRO A 80 0.59 13.94 -2.22
C PRO A 80 1.81 13.34 -1.52
N ALA A 81 2.13 12.12 -1.85
CA ALA A 81 3.29 11.46 -1.25
C ALA A 81 4.56 12.11 -1.77
N PRO A 82 5.56 12.30 -0.92
CA PRO A 82 6.82 12.91 -1.37
C PRO A 82 7.45 12.11 -2.49
N TYR A 83 8.00 12.80 -3.46
CA TYR A 83 8.73 12.22 -4.59
C TYR A 83 7.88 11.43 -5.58
N VAL A 84 6.77 10.85 -5.16
CA VAL A 84 5.95 10.04 -6.06
C VAL A 84 4.54 10.56 -6.22
N GLY A 85 4.28 11.76 -5.70
CA GLY A 85 2.94 12.35 -5.85
C GLY A 85 2.54 12.52 -7.30
N ARG A 86 3.52 12.80 -8.18
CA ARG A 86 3.20 12.98 -9.59
C ARG A 86 2.73 11.70 -10.25
N TYR A 87 2.95 10.55 -9.59
CA TYR A 87 2.45 9.28 -10.10
C TYR A 87 1.16 8.89 -9.40
N LYS A 88 0.54 9.88 -8.73
CA LYS A 88 -0.75 9.70 -8.07
C LYS A 88 -0.68 8.83 -6.82
N TRP A 89 0.43 8.95 -6.11
CA TRP A 89 0.54 8.35 -4.79
C TRP A 89 0.14 9.37 -3.74
N VAL A 90 -0.61 8.94 -2.73
CA VAL A 90 -1.02 9.81 -1.63
C VAL A 90 -0.39 9.34 -0.34
N LEU A 91 -0.27 10.26 0.61
CA LEU A 91 0.22 9.97 1.94
C LEU A 91 -0.90 10.30 2.93
N LEU A 92 -1.30 9.30 3.72
CA LEU A 92 -2.19 9.53 4.84
C LEU A 92 -1.32 9.77 6.05
N ALA A 93 -1.54 10.88 6.77
CA ALA A 93 -0.73 11.22 7.93
C ALA A 93 -0.78 10.15 9.00
N ASN A 94 -1.89 9.43 9.07
CA ASN A 94 -1.95 8.22 9.88
C ASN A 94 -2.95 7.29 9.22
N SER A 95 -2.86 6.02 9.59
CA SER A 95 -3.63 5.01 8.88
C SER A 95 -5.13 5.09 9.13
N ASN A 96 -5.57 5.85 10.13
CA ASN A 96 -7.01 5.98 10.34
C ASN A 96 -7.55 7.32 9.85
N ALA A 97 -6.84 8.00 8.94
CA ALA A 97 -7.36 9.20 8.31
C ALA A 97 -8.61 8.89 7.48
N LEU A 98 -8.81 7.63 7.14
CA LEU A 98 -10.00 7.16 6.43
C LEU A 98 -10.60 5.99 7.19
N PRO A 99 -11.90 5.72 7.00
CA PRO A 99 -12.49 4.51 7.57
C PRO A 99 -11.78 3.28 7.04
N SER A 100 -11.72 2.23 7.84
CA SER A 100 -10.97 1.06 7.45
C SER A 100 -11.51 0.41 6.18
N SER A 101 -12.82 0.42 5.98
CA SER A 101 -13.37 -0.17 4.76
C SER A 101 -12.95 0.59 3.52
N GLU A 102 -12.83 1.90 3.64
CA GLU A 102 -12.40 2.69 2.49
C GLU A 102 -10.91 2.52 2.27
N LEU A 103 -10.14 2.46 3.34
CA LEU A 103 -8.71 2.22 3.21
C LEU A 103 -8.45 0.87 2.56
N GLU A 104 -9.21 -0.14 2.96
CA GLU A 104 -9.05 -1.45 2.35
C GLU A 104 -9.29 -1.40 0.85
N ALA A 105 -10.36 -0.73 0.44
CA ALA A 105 -10.68 -0.63 -0.99
C ALA A 105 -9.57 0.09 -1.75
N LEU A 106 -8.99 1.11 -1.13
CA LEU A 106 -7.94 1.88 -1.79
C LEU A 106 -6.62 1.12 -1.89
N ILE A 107 -6.30 0.34 -0.86
CA ILE A 107 -5.10 -0.49 -0.92
C ILE A 107 -5.26 -1.55 -1.99
N ARG A 108 -6.44 -2.15 -2.10
CA ARG A 108 -6.69 -3.13 -3.15
C ARG A 108 -6.63 -2.48 -4.52
N GLN A 109 -7.11 -1.23 -4.65
CA GLN A 109 -7.01 -0.52 -5.90
C GLN A 109 -5.55 -0.26 -6.26
N SER A 110 -4.73 0.11 -5.27
CA SER A 110 -3.32 0.33 -5.51
C SER A 110 -2.65 -0.94 -6.04
N TYR A 111 -2.96 -2.06 -5.38
CA TYR A 111 -2.45 -3.35 -5.81
C TYR A 111 -2.85 -3.63 -7.27
N ASP A 112 -4.13 -3.42 -7.58
CA ASP A 112 -4.63 -3.69 -8.94
C ASP A 112 -3.95 -2.80 -9.97
N LEU A 113 -3.73 -1.53 -9.63
CA LEU A 113 -3.08 -0.61 -10.55
C LEU A 113 -1.65 -1.04 -10.84
N VAL A 114 -0.96 -1.54 -9.82
CA VAL A 114 0.41 -1.95 -10.00
C VAL A 114 0.48 -3.27 -10.76
N VAL A 115 -0.38 -4.21 -10.41
CA VAL A 115 -0.41 -5.51 -11.08
C VAL A 115 -0.68 -5.35 -12.58
N ALA A 116 -1.52 -4.40 -12.93
CA ALA A 116 -1.86 -4.19 -14.33
C ALA A 116 -0.62 -3.85 -15.15
N LYS A 117 0.42 -3.32 -14.52
CA LYS A 117 1.62 -2.97 -15.23
C LYS A 117 2.71 -4.02 -15.17
N VAL A 118 2.49 -5.09 -14.40
CA VAL A 118 3.49 -6.14 -14.26
C VAL A 118 2.81 -7.48 -14.45
N PRO A 119 2.51 -7.86 -15.69
CA PRO A 119 1.81 -9.11 -15.95
C PRO A 119 2.59 -10.29 -15.41
N LYS A 120 1.88 -11.24 -14.85
CA LYS A 120 2.49 -12.40 -14.28
C LYS A 120 3.37 -13.15 -15.26
N LYS A 121 2.89 -13.34 -16.48
CA LYS A 121 3.63 -14.02 -17.46
C LYS A 121 4.95 -13.36 -17.78
N LYS A 122 4.94 -12.05 -17.91
CA LYS A 122 6.11 -11.33 -18.20
C LYS A 122 7.10 -11.42 -17.06
N ALA A 123 6.64 -11.31 -15.84
CA ALA A 123 7.50 -11.42 -14.70
C ALA A 123 8.16 -12.78 -14.66
N ALA A 124 7.43 -13.83 -14.96
CA ALA A 124 7.97 -15.15 -14.95
C ALA A 124 9.06 -15.30 -15.98
N ARG A 125 8.86 -14.68 -17.13
CA ARG A 125 9.84 -14.77 -18.16
C ARG A 125 11.11 -14.06 -17.84
N GLN A 126 11.05 -13.02 -17.08
CA GLN A 126 12.22 -12.29 -16.76
C GLN A 126 13.19 -13.03 -15.94
N LYS A 127 12.81 -14.10 -15.40
CA LYS A 127 13.73 -14.86 -14.69
C LYS A 127 14.79 -15.43 -15.54
N THR A 128 14.56 -15.53 -16.76
CA THR A 128 15.58 -16.04 -17.60
C THR A 128 16.39 -14.95 -18.06
N PRO A 129 17.24 -14.72 -18.31
CA PRO A 129 18.10 -13.76 -18.71
C PRO A 129 18.23 -12.67 -18.71
N PRO A 130 18.12 -12.58 -18.49
CA PRO A 130 18.18 -11.55 -18.47
C PRO A 130 18.49 -10.74 -19.06
N ARG A 131 18.48 -10.68 -19.05
CA ARG A 131 18.71 -9.97 -19.56
C ARG A 131 18.74 -9.09 -19.86
N ARG A 132 18.78 -9.01 -19.74
CA ARG A 132 18.99 -8.18 -19.99
C ARG A 132 19.18 -7.38 -20.12
N ARG A 133 19.39 -7.44 -20.05
CA ARG A 133 19.82 -6.74 -20.15
C ARG A 133 20.14 -6.07 -20.34
N ALA A 134 20.27 -6.29 -20.30
CA ALA A 134 20.62 -5.78 -20.42
C ALA A 134 20.80 -5.15 -20.65
N ARG A 135 21.03 -4.97 -20.75
CA ARG A 135 21.31 -4.51 -20.91
C ARG A 135 21.49 -3.99 -21.07
#